data_5693fadd22c8100e9195aa157e662611
#
_entry.id   5693fadd22c8100e9195aa157e662611
#
_cell.length_a   1.000
_cell.length_b   1.000
_cell.length_c   1.000
_cell.angle_alpha   90.00
_cell.angle_beta   90.00
_cell.angle_gamma   90.00
#
_symmetry.space_group_name_H-M   'P 1'
#
loop_
_entity.id
_entity.type
_entity.pdbx_description
1 polymer ?
#
loop_
_entity_poly.entity_id
_entity_poly.type
_entity_poly.pdbx_seq_one_letter_code
_entity_poly.pdbx_strand_id
1 'polypeptide(L)'
;MPLDHVVFNQCMAESARSRQVDTMDRKNVQDLLKRFGQAPVPATYDSVLARLVKADPLLTGQKIRLVAYKAKFLNAHEADHGVIVVSAGAWGKATRLAEDEIAAMLAHELAHLERRDSKRMACESLAYVGNTDLTLPSAIRETTRESFSGESDLSLTLAALNQAREKAADARGAQILRLAGYDPHAMSRMLRKLAPPGVFSSTTHPAIDARIRHVLESINRVGNSP
;
A
#
# COMPACT_ATOMS: atom_id res chain seq x y z
N MET A 1 2.18 -23.95 -7.74
CA MET A 1 1.70 -24.66 -6.54
C MET A 1 0.75 -23.74 -5.77
N PRO A 2 -0.32 -24.25 -5.15
CA PRO A 2 -1.15 -23.44 -4.29
C PRO A 2 -0.34 -22.96 -3.07
N LEU A 3 -0.70 -21.77 -2.55
CA LEU A 3 -0.08 -21.19 -1.37
C LEU A 3 -0.29 -22.11 -0.15
N ASP A 4 0.76 -22.41 0.62
CA ASP A 4 0.61 -23.15 1.87
C ASP A 4 0.01 -22.25 2.96
N HIS A 5 -1.29 -22.41 3.19
CA HIS A 5 -2.04 -21.61 4.16
C HIS A 5 -1.60 -21.84 5.61
N VAL A 6 -1.03 -23.00 5.95
CA VAL A 6 -0.52 -23.28 7.31
C VAL A 6 0.72 -22.43 7.53
N VAL A 7 1.68 -22.49 6.62
CA VAL A 7 2.90 -21.68 6.65
C VAL A 7 2.57 -20.18 6.68
N PHE A 8 1.61 -19.74 5.84
CA PHE A 8 1.15 -18.34 5.81
C PHE A 8 0.62 -17.90 7.18
N ASN A 9 -0.32 -18.65 7.77
CA ASN A 9 -0.94 -18.30 9.04
C ASN A 9 0.06 -18.29 10.19
N GLN A 10 0.98 -19.26 10.25
CA GLN A 10 2.07 -19.27 11.22
C GLN A 10 2.96 -18.04 11.09
N CYS A 11 3.40 -17.72 9.87
CA CYS A 11 4.21 -16.53 9.59
C CYS A 11 3.49 -15.24 10.03
N MET A 12 2.20 -15.10 9.74
CA MET A 12 1.42 -13.93 10.16
C MET A 12 1.28 -13.82 11.68
N ALA A 13 1.22 -14.94 12.41
CA ALA A 13 1.12 -14.97 13.87
C ALA A 13 2.45 -14.64 14.57
N GLU A 14 3.60 -14.98 13.97
CA GLU A 14 4.91 -14.83 14.60
C GLU A 14 5.37 -13.37 14.73
N SER A 15 5.65 -12.94 15.97
CA SER A 15 6.22 -11.61 16.23
C SER A 15 7.64 -11.44 15.68
N ALA A 16 8.42 -12.54 15.61
CA ALA A 16 9.75 -12.54 15.01
C ALA A 16 9.69 -12.15 13.53
N ARG A 17 8.69 -12.63 12.77
CA ARG A 17 8.48 -12.25 11.38
C ARG A 17 8.10 -10.78 11.22
N SER A 18 7.30 -10.22 12.14
CA SER A 18 7.02 -8.79 12.15
C SER A 18 8.31 -7.97 12.29
N ARG A 19 9.21 -8.35 13.21
CA ARG A 19 10.51 -7.65 13.37
C ARG A 19 11.39 -7.76 12.12
N GLN A 20 11.32 -8.86 11.37
CA GLN A 20 12.04 -8.99 10.10
C GLN A 20 11.50 -8.01 9.06
N VAL A 21 10.17 -7.88 8.93
CA VAL A 21 9.53 -6.91 8.03
C VAL A 21 9.90 -5.48 8.43
N ASP A 22 9.74 -5.12 9.71
CA ASP A 22 10.11 -3.80 10.21
C ASP A 22 11.58 -3.44 9.89
N THR A 23 12.48 -4.41 9.98
CA THR A 23 13.91 -4.21 9.66
C THR A 23 14.12 -3.99 8.16
N MET A 24 13.42 -4.76 7.32
CA MET A 24 13.47 -4.62 5.86
C MET A 24 12.92 -3.26 5.43
N ASP A 25 11.78 -2.86 5.97
CA ASP A 25 11.13 -1.61 5.62
C ASP A 25 11.94 -0.39 6.06
N ARG A 26 12.52 -0.42 7.26
CA ARG A 26 13.46 0.63 7.71
C ARG A 26 14.65 0.76 6.77
N LYS A 27 15.22 -0.38 6.35
CA LYS A 27 16.33 -0.38 5.39
C LYS A 27 15.89 0.20 4.05
N ASN A 28 14.74 -0.20 3.51
CA ASN A 28 14.20 0.30 2.25
C ASN A 28 14.00 1.83 2.31
N VAL A 29 13.40 2.34 3.39
CA VAL A 29 13.23 3.79 3.59
C VAL A 29 14.58 4.50 3.65
N GLN A 30 15.57 3.97 4.38
CA GLN A 30 16.91 4.54 4.43
C GLN A 30 17.60 4.56 3.06
N ASP A 31 17.49 3.49 2.29
CA ASP A 31 18.09 3.40 0.96
C ASP A 31 17.43 4.39 -0.02
N LEU A 32 16.10 4.59 0.06
CA LEU A 32 15.40 5.64 -0.68
C LEU A 32 15.92 7.04 -0.32
N LEU A 33 16.04 7.33 0.98
CA LEU A 33 16.53 8.63 1.44
C LEU A 33 18.00 8.87 1.05
N LYS A 34 18.84 7.84 1.07
CA LYS A 34 20.22 7.93 0.59
C LYS A 34 20.28 8.21 -0.93
N ARG A 35 19.42 7.53 -1.70
CA ARG A 35 19.41 7.64 -3.16
C ARG A 35 18.87 8.98 -3.65
N PHE A 36 17.79 9.47 -3.07
CA PHE A 36 17.05 10.63 -3.57
C PHE A 36 17.21 11.87 -2.68
N GLY A 37 17.68 11.72 -1.46
CA GLY A 37 17.70 12.78 -0.44
C GLY A 37 16.32 13.00 0.21
N GLN A 38 16.32 13.44 1.46
CA GLN A 38 15.10 13.75 2.18
C GLN A 38 14.46 15.05 1.66
N ALA A 39 13.13 15.06 1.57
CA ALA A 39 12.34 16.26 1.28
C ALA A 39 11.54 16.69 2.52
N PRO A 40 11.24 17.99 2.68
CA PRO A 40 10.30 18.44 3.70
C PRO A 40 8.88 17.97 3.34
N VAL A 41 8.13 17.51 4.33
CA VAL A 41 6.70 17.20 4.18
C VAL A 41 5.93 18.51 4.31
N PRO A 42 5.02 18.86 3.39
CA PRO A 42 4.16 20.03 3.55
C PRO A 42 3.19 19.84 4.74
N ALA A 43 2.97 20.90 5.52
CA ALA A 43 2.09 20.87 6.71
C ALA A 43 0.67 20.37 6.41
N THR A 44 0.16 20.60 5.19
CA THR A 44 -1.13 20.07 4.74
C THR A 44 -1.17 18.54 4.78
N TYR A 45 -0.09 17.85 4.40
CA TYR A 45 -0.02 16.39 4.43
C TYR A 45 -0.05 15.85 5.86
N ASP A 46 0.69 16.49 6.78
CA ASP A 46 0.69 16.09 8.20
C ASP A 46 -0.68 16.33 8.84
N SER A 47 -1.36 17.45 8.55
CA SER A 47 -2.70 17.76 9.07
C SER A 47 -3.76 16.80 8.51
N VAL A 48 -3.69 16.46 7.23
CA VAL A 48 -4.59 15.48 6.61
C VAL A 48 -4.37 14.10 7.23
N LEU A 49 -3.11 13.64 7.36
CA LEU A 49 -2.81 12.38 8.01
C LEU A 49 -3.35 12.32 9.44
N ALA A 50 -3.12 13.35 10.24
CA ALA A 50 -3.60 13.43 11.62
C ALA A 50 -5.13 13.34 11.69
N ARG A 51 -5.85 13.99 10.78
CA ARG A 51 -7.31 13.93 10.69
C ARG A 51 -7.81 12.53 10.32
N LEU A 52 -7.20 11.86 9.35
CA LEU A 52 -7.54 10.48 8.96
C LEU A 52 -7.33 9.51 10.11
N VAL A 53 -6.16 9.54 10.76
CA VAL A 53 -5.82 8.66 11.89
C VAL A 53 -6.74 8.87 13.10
N LYS A 54 -7.08 10.14 13.40
CA LYS A 54 -7.98 10.47 14.51
C LYS A 54 -9.42 9.98 14.27
N ALA A 55 -9.87 10.01 13.03
CA ALA A 55 -11.26 9.68 12.67
C ALA A 55 -11.56 8.19 12.64
N ASP A 56 -10.54 7.35 12.46
CA ASP A 56 -10.71 5.91 12.35
C ASP A 56 -10.35 5.19 13.66
N PRO A 57 -11.32 4.49 14.30
CA PRO A 57 -11.06 3.78 15.56
C PRO A 57 -9.94 2.73 15.47
N LEU A 58 -9.71 2.12 14.31
CA LEU A 58 -8.67 1.11 14.11
C LEU A 58 -7.27 1.73 14.00
N LEU A 59 -7.19 3.02 13.67
CA LEU A 59 -5.93 3.76 13.53
C LEU A 59 -5.66 4.67 14.72
N THR A 60 -6.69 5.05 15.48
CA THR A 60 -6.57 5.95 16.63
C THR A 60 -5.55 5.41 17.65
N GLY A 61 -4.61 6.27 18.05
CA GLY A 61 -3.54 5.92 19.00
C GLY A 61 -2.31 5.27 18.36
N GLN A 62 -2.35 4.91 17.09
CA GLN A 62 -1.18 4.43 16.38
C GLN A 62 -0.21 5.60 16.08
N LYS A 63 1.09 5.35 16.25
CA LYS A 63 2.14 6.33 15.92
C LYS A 63 2.50 6.23 14.43
N ILE A 64 1.74 6.93 13.61
CA ILE A 64 1.95 6.97 12.16
C ILE A 64 2.56 8.32 11.77
N ARG A 65 3.56 8.32 10.90
CA ARG A 65 4.25 9.52 10.44
C ARG A 65 4.57 9.46 8.96
N LEU A 66 4.74 10.64 8.35
CA LEU A 66 5.20 10.78 6.98
C LEU A 66 6.71 10.93 6.91
N VAL A 67 7.29 10.33 5.88
CA VAL A 67 8.68 10.55 5.46
C VAL A 67 8.66 10.86 3.97
N ALA A 68 9.39 11.89 3.55
CA ALA A 68 9.40 12.27 2.16
C ALA A 68 10.81 12.25 1.55
N TYR A 69 10.88 11.89 0.27
CA TYR A 69 12.12 11.89 -0.52
C TYR A 69 11.99 12.73 -1.80
N LYS A 70 13.14 13.23 -2.30
CA LYS A 70 13.19 14.11 -3.47
C LYS A 70 13.08 13.29 -4.75
N ALA A 71 11.86 13.15 -5.29
CA ALA A 71 11.63 12.62 -6.63
C ALA A 71 10.52 13.42 -7.31
N LYS A 72 10.57 13.52 -8.64
CA LYS A 72 9.61 14.30 -9.43
C LYS A 72 8.34 13.54 -9.78
N PHE A 73 8.38 12.21 -9.77
CA PHE A 73 7.21 11.36 -10.01
C PHE A 73 6.37 11.22 -8.74
N LEU A 74 5.06 11.03 -8.90
CA LEU A 74 4.17 10.71 -7.80
C LEU A 74 4.38 9.27 -7.35
N ASN A 75 4.66 9.07 -6.08
CA ASN A 75 4.68 7.76 -5.44
C ASN A 75 4.40 7.91 -3.95
N ALA A 76 3.67 6.95 -3.40
CA ALA A 76 3.49 6.75 -1.97
C ALA A 76 3.52 5.24 -1.70
N HIS A 77 3.94 4.84 -0.51
CA HIS A 77 3.84 3.47 -0.02
C HIS A 77 3.94 3.44 1.51
N GLU A 78 3.32 2.45 2.11
CA GLU A 78 3.41 2.19 3.54
C GLU A 78 4.67 1.40 3.90
N ALA A 79 5.06 1.49 5.18
CA ALA A 79 6.02 0.61 5.81
C ALA A 79 5.46 0.16 7.16
N ASP A 80 5.44 -1.14 7.41
CA ASP A 80 4.76 -1.78 8.56
C ASP A 80 5.16 -1.23 9.95
N HIS A 81 6.26 -0.51 10.04
CA HIS A 81 6.69 0.16 11.28
C HIS A 81 6.03 1.55 11.51
N GLY A 82 4.86 1.80 10.89
CA GLY A 82 4.08 3.03 11.08
C GLY A 82 4.59 4.23 10.30
N VAL A 83 5.21 4.01 9.15
CA VAL A 83 5.68 5.07 8.25
C VAL A 83 4.96 5.00 6.92
N ILE A 84 4.47 6.13 6.45
CA ILE A 84 4.07 6.33 5.06
C ILE A 84 5.16 7.14 4.37
N VAL A 85 5.69 6.61 3.29
CA VAL A 85 6.76 7.24 2.50
C VAL A 85 6.15 7.89 1.27
N VAL A 86 6.43 9.17 1.04
CA VAL A 86 5.86 9.94 -0.07
C VAL A 86 6.96 10.61 -0.87
N SER A 87 6.87 10.58 -2.19
CA SER A 87 7.77 11.35 -3.03
C SER A 87 7.35 12.82 -3.10
N ALA A 88 8.29 13.75 -3.22
CA ALA A 88 8.01 15.17 -3.39
C ALA A 88 7.23 15.48 -4.68
N GLY A 89 7.18 14.56 -5.62
CA GLY A 89 6.30 14.63 -6.78
C GLY A 89 4.82 14.71 -6.44
N ALA A 90 4.42 14.19 -5.27
CA ALA A 90 3.03 14.24 -4.81
C ALA A 90 2.48 15.68 -4.63
N TRP A 91 3.33 16.65 -4.31
CA TRP A 91 2.98 18.08 -4.26
C TRP A 91 3.59 18.93 -5.37
N GLY A 92 4.12 18.26 -6.39
CA GLY A 92 4.65 18.89 -7.59
C GLY A 92 3.56 19.59 -8.41
N LYS A 93 3.95 20.64 -9.15
CA LYS A 93 3.02 21.37 -10.02
C LYS A 93 2.28 20.48 -11.04
N ALA A 94 2.90 19.40 -11.47
CA ALA A 94 2.32 18.47 -12.44
C ALA A 94 1.19 17.62 -11.85
N THR A 95 1.27 17.27 -10.57
CA THR A 95 0.32 16.36 -9.92
C THR A 95 -0.94 17.10 -9.45
N ARG A 96 -0.80 18.29 -8.86
CA ARG A 96 -1.90 19.17 -8.40
C ARG A 96 -3.05 18.42 -7.70
N LEU A 97 -2.71 17.62 -6.69
CA LEU A 97 -3.72 16.95 -5.86
C LEU A 97 -4.49 18.01 -5.06
N ALA A 98 -5.82 17.93 -5.07
CA ALA A 98 -6.67 18.63 -4.10
C ALA A 98 -6.53 17.98 -2.71
N GLU A 99 -6.96 18.67 -1.65
CA GLU A 99 -6.85 18.16 -0.28
C GLU A 99 -7.53 16.80 -0.11
N ASP A 100 -8.73 16.63 -0.68
CA ASP A 100 -9.44 15.34 -0.67
C ASP A 100 -8.66 14.22 -1.39
N GLU A 101 -7.93 14.56 -2.46
CA GLU A 101 -7.12 13.59 -3.20
C GLU A 101 -5.81 13.25 -2.46
N ILE A 102 -5.24 14.21 -1.73
CA ILE A 102 -4.15 13.96 -0.77
C ILE A 102 -4.67 13.01 0.32
N ALA A 103 -5.86 13.29 0.86
CA ALA A 103 -6.49 12.42 1.85
C ALA A 103 -6.74 11.01 1.28
N ALA A 104 -7.17 10.89 0.02
CA ALA A 104 -7.38 9.61 -0.64
C ALA A 104 -6.08 8.81 -0.79
N MET A 105 -5.00 9.45 -1.21
CA MET A 105 -3.67 8.81 -1.29
C MET A 105 -3.22 8.31 0.07
N LEU A 106 -3.29 9.16 1.10
CA LEU A 106 -2.87 8.77 2.45
C LEU A 106 -3.79 7.70 3.07
N ALA A 107 -5.11 7.75 2.80
CA ALA A 107 -6.06 6.75 3.26
C ALA A 107 -5.82 5.37 2.61
N HIS A 108 -5.38 5.33 1.35
CA HIS A 108 -4.96 4.11 0.67
C HIS A 108 -3.75 3.47 1.39
N GLU A 109 -2.72 4.26 1.68
CA GLU A 109 -1.53 3.77 2.39
C GLU A 109 -1.85 3.35 3.84
N LEU A 110 -2.75 4.08 4.52
CA LEU A 110 -3.25 3.70 5.84
C LEU A 110 -3.99 2.37 5.83
N ALA A 111 -4.73 2.07 4.77
CA ALA A 111 -5.41 0.79 4.61
C ALA A 111 -4.42 -0.38 4.44
N HIS A 112 -3.33 -0.20 3.70
CA HIS A 112 -2.25 -1.19 3.61
C HIS A 112 -1.58 -1.41 4.96
N LEU A 113 -1.28 -0.32 5.69
CA LEU A 113 -0.65 -0.35 7.01
C LEU A 113 -1.54 -1.07 8.05
N GLU A 114 -2.84 -0.75 8.10
CA GLU A 114 -3.81 -1.43 8.98
C GLU A 114 -3.84 -2.93 8.73
N ARG A 115 -3.82 -3.35 7.47
CA ARG A 115 -3.87 -4.74 7.04
C ARG A 115 -2.52 -5.45 7.15
N ARG A 116 -1.43 -4.70 7.41
CA ARG A 116 -0.05 -5.18 7.43
C ARG A 116 0.34 -5.85 6.12
N ASP A 117 0.03 -5.20 5.00
CA ASP A 117 0.18 -5.80 3.69
C ASP A 117 1.65 -6.06 3.31
N SER A 118 2.63 -5.29 3.81
CA SER A 118 4.07 -5.62 3.71
C SER A 118 4.40 -6.97 4.36
N LYS A 119 3.90 -7.23 5.58
CA LYS A 119 4.10 -8.53 6.24
C LYS A 119 3.37 -9.64 5.51
N ARG A 120 2.14 -9.39 5.08
CA ARG A 120 1.32 -10.35 4.34
C ARG A 120 2.03 -10.80 3.07
N MET A 121 2.54 -9.86 2.27
CA MET A 121 3.31 -10.15 1.05
C MET A 121 4.56 -10.98 1.33
N ALA A 122 5.31 -10.66 2.38
CA ALA A 122 6.48 -11.40 2.79
C ALA A 122 6.14 -12.84 3.24
N CYS A 123 5.02 -13.01 3.98
CA CYS A 123 4.54 -14.33 4.41
C CYS A 123 3.97 -15.15 3.24
N GLU A 124 3.37 -14.52 2.24
CA GLU A 124 2.96 -15.19 0.99
C GLU A 124 4.16 -15.76 0.25
N SER A 125 5.26 -14.99 0.16
CA SER A 125 6.52 -15.49 -0.41
C SER A 125 7.06 -16.70 0.35
N LEU A 126 7.04 -16.67 1.68
CA LEU A 126 7.47 -17.80 2.51
C LEU A 126 6.58 -19.03 2.31
N ALA A 127 5.27 -18.83 2.30
CA ALA A 127 4.28 -19.89 2.10
C ALA A 127 4.34 -20.52 0.71
N TYR A 128 4.74 -19.75 -0.29
CA TYR A 128 4.96 -20.28 -1.63
C TYR A 128 6.21 -21.15 -1.69
N VAL A 129 7.33 -20.73 -1.08
CA VAL A 129 8.56 -21.52 -1.02
C VAL A 129 8.38 -22.79 -0.17
N GLY A 130 7.47 -22.77 0.82
CA GLY A 130 7.15 -23.92 1.68
C GLY A 130 8.26 -24.26 2.67
N ASN A 131 9.28 -23.43 2.84
CA ASN A 131 10.39 -23.64 3.77
C ASN A 131 10.36 -22.63 4.93
N THR A 132 9.87 -23.08 6.08
CA THR A 132 9.70 -22.25 7.29
C THR A 132 11.01 -21.82 7.94
N ASP A 133 12.14 -22.47 7.63
CA ASP A 133 13.46 -22.12 8.17
C ASP A 133 14.06 -20.89 7.47
N LEU A 134 13.54 -20.54 6.30
CA LEU A 134 14.01 -19.35 5.60
C LEU A 134 13.62 -18.05 6.33
N THR A 135 14.52 -17.07 6.24
CA THR A 135 14.18 -15.70 6.60
C THR A 135 13.25 -15.09 5.55
N LEU A 136 12.40 -14.12 5.92
CA LEU A 136 11.53 -13.43 4.97
C LEU A 136 12.32 -12.77 3.82
N PRO A 137 13.48 -12.08 4.06
CA PRO A 137 14.29 -11.56 2.95
C PRO A 137 14.77 -12.66 1.98
N SER A 138 15.04 -13.87 2.47
CA SER A 138 15.48 -15.00 1.61
C SER A 138 14.32 -15.54 0.79
N ALA A 139 13.14 -15.72 1.40
CA ALA A 139 11.94 -16.16 0.70
C ALA A 139 11.52 -15.17 -0.40
N ILE A 140 11.54 -13.87 -0.11
CA ILE A 140 11.24 -12.83 -1.11
C ILE A 140 12.24 -12.87 -2.28
N ARG A 141 13.54 -13.01 -2.01
CA ARG A 141 14.54 -13.12 -3.09
C ARG A 141 14.30 -14.33 -3.98
N GLU A 142 13.94 -15.46 -3.38
CA GLU A 142 13.68 -16.70 -4.11
C GLU A 142 12.46 -16.56 -5.03
N THR A 143 11.34 -16.09 -4.49
CA THR A 143 10.12 -15.84 -5.28
C THR A 143 10.31 -14.77 -6.33
N THR A 144 11.08 -13.70 -6.04
CA THR A 144 11.40 -12.66 -7.02
C THR A 144 12.21 -13.23 -8.18
N ARG A 145 13.24 -14.04 -7.89
CA ARG A 145 14.06 -14.67 -8.93
C ARG A 145 13.23 -15.60 -9.82
N GLU A 146 12.33 -16.37 -9.25
CA GLU A 146 11.45 -17.26 -10.01
C GLU A 146 10.43 -16.48 -10.85
N SER A 147 9.87 -15.39 -10.33
CA SER A 147 8.93 -14.54 -11.06
C SER A 147 9.54 -13.87 -12.29
N PHE A 148 10.86 -13.58 -12.29
CA PHE A 148 11.55 -13.02 -13.43
C PHE A 148 11.88 -14.06 -14.52
N SER A 149 11.74 -15.34 -14.26
CA SER A 149 12.05 -16.41 -15.22
C SER A 149 10.97 -16.66 -16.29
N GLY A 150 9.86 -15.90 -16.28
CA GLY A 150 8.80 -15.97 -17.29
C GLY A 150 7.38 -16.08 -16.70
N GLU A 151 6.42 -16.48 -17.53
CA GLU A 151 5.01 -16.72 -17.12
C GLU A 151 4.90 -17.97 -16.24
N SER A 152 5.45 -17.90 -15.03
CA SER A 152 5.29 -18.98 -14.05
C SER A 152 3.94 -18.84 -13.32
N ASP A 153 3.35 -19.96 -12.89
CA ASP A 153 2.17 -19.97 -12.03
C ASP A 153 2.35 -19.07 -10.79
N LEU A 154 3.59 -18.92 -10.31
CA LEU A 154 3.95 -18.02 -9.23
C LEU A 154 3.71 -16.57 -9.59
N SER A 155 4.19 -16.10 -10.75
CA SER A 155 4.04 -14.70 -11.14
C SER A 155 2.57 -14.32 -11.28
N LEU A 156 1.74 -15.21 -11.82
CA LEU A 156 0.29 -15.03 -11.92
C LEU A 156 -0.38 -15.01 -10.55
N THR A 157 0.02 -15.92 -9.64
CA THR A 157 -0.51 -15.99 -8.28
C THR A 157 -0.18 -14.73 -7.49
N LEU A 158 1.08 -14.29 -7.49
CA LEU A 158 1.50 -13.08 -6.79
C LEU A 158 0.84 -11.82 -7.38
N ALA A 159 0.68 -11.75 -8.70
CA ALA A 159 -0.04 -10.67 -9.35
C ALA A 159 -1.52 -10.63 -8.92
N ALA A 160 -2.20 -11.76 -8.85
CA ALA A 160 -3.59 -11.84 -8.39
C ALA A 160 -3.73 -11.40 -6.91
N LEU A 161 -2.82 -11.83 -6.04
CA LEU A 161 -2.78 -11.42 -4.63
C LEU A 161 -2.53 -9.90 -4.50
N ASN A 162 -1.60 -9.34 -5.27
CA ASN A 162 -1.36 -7.90 -5.30
C ASN A 162 -2.60 -7.14 -5.75
N GLN A 163 -3.23 -7.58 -6.83
CA GLN A 163 -4.46 -6.94 -7.32
C GLN A 163 -5.59 -6.97 -6.31
N ALA A 164 -5.73 -8.06 -5.55
CA ALA A 164 -6.72 -8.17 -4.48
C ALA A 164 -6.40 -7.20 -3.33
N ARG A 165 -5.12 -7.05 -2.94
CA ARG A 165 -4.67 -6.09 -1.91
C ARG A 165 -4.97 -4.65 -2.31
N GLU A 166 -4.62 -4.25 -3.54
CA GLU A 166 -4.89 -2.91 -4.05
C GLU A 166 -6.38 -2.55 -4.01
N LYS A 167 -7.25 -3.46 -4.49
CA LYS A 167 -8.70 -3.26 -4.46
C LYS A 167 -9.23 -3.14 -3.02
N ALA A 168 -8.71 -3.96 -2.11
CA ALA A 168 -9.10 -3.92 -0.71
C ALA A 168 -8.63 -2.62 -0.03
N ALA A 169 -7.41 -2.14 -0.35
CA ALA A 169 -6.88 -0.88 0.14
C ALA A 169 -7.67 0.32 -0.39
N ASP A 170 -8.04 0.32 -1.67
CA ASP A 170 -8.89 1.35 -2.25
C ASP A 170 -10.27 1.44 -1.56
N ALA A 171 -10.93 0.28 -1.38
CA ALA A 171 -12.25 0.23 -0.74
C ALA A 171 -12.17 0.66 0.73
N ARG A 172 -11.16 0.19 1.47
CA ARG A 172 -10.94 0.58 2.86
C ARG A 172 -10.54 2.05 2.99
N GLY A 173 -9.69 2.55 2.10
CA GLY A 173 -9.32 3.96 2.03
C GLY A 173 -10.54 4.87 1.81
N ALA A 174 -11.48 4.47 0.95
CA ALA A 174 -12.75 5.20 0.78
C ALA A 174 -13.60 5.24 2.07
N GLN A 175 -13.57 4.18 2.90
CA GLN A 175 -14.21 4.18 4.20
C GLN A 175 -13.51 5.14 5.19
N ILE A 176 -12.18 5.12 5.23
CA ILE A 176 -11.37 6.04 6.07
C ILE A 176 -11.66 7.49 5.69
N LEU A 177 -11.75 7.82 4.40
CA LEU A 177 -12.13 9.14 3.92
C LEU A 177 -13.47 9.58 4.49
N ARG A 178 -14.49 8.73 4.42
CA ARG A 178 -15.82 9.04 4.93
C ARG A 178 -15.81 9.27 6.43
N LEU A 179 -15.14 8.42 7.21
CA LEU A 179 -15.00 8.59 8.66
C LEU A 179 -14.38 9.94 9.01
N ALA A 180 -13.39 10.39 8.22
CA ALA A 180 -12.72 11.67 8.40
C ALA A 180 -13.49 12.86 7.80
N GLY A 181 -14.67 12.66 7.22
CA GLY A 181 -15.49 13.73 6.61
C GLY A 181 -14.93 14.27 5.31
N TYR A 182 -14.13 13.47 4.57
CA TYR A 182 -13.74 13.73 3.20
C TYR A 182 -14.70 13.05 2.21
N ASP A 183 -14.73 13.52 0.98
CA ASP A 183 -15.50 12.87 -0.09
C ASP A 183 -14.87 11.52 -0.47
N PRO A 184 -15.56 10.38 -0.25
CA PRO A 184 -15.00 9.05 -0.61
C PRO A 184 -14.75 8.89 -2.12
N HIS A 185 -15.44 9.67 -2.98
CA HIS A 185 -15.18 9.67 -4.42
C HIS A 185 -13.83 10.29 -4.79
N ALA A 186 -13.16 10.98 -3.84
CA ALA A 186 -11.79 11.45 -4.04
C ALA A 186 -10.82 10.30 -4.34
N MET A 187 -11.08 9.07 -3.84
CA MET A 187 -10.30 7.89 -4.20
C MET A 187 -10.29 7.65 -5.72
N SER A 188 -11.45 7.70 -6.35
CA SER A 188 -11.56 7.54 -7.80
C SER A 188 -10.90 8.69 -8.57
N ARG A 189 -10.96 9.94 -8.06
CA ARG A 189 -10.29 11.10 -8.67
C ARG A 189 -8.77 10.99 -8.57
N MET A 190 -8.26 10.60 -7.42
CA MET A 190 -6.84 10.35 -7.17
C MET A 190 -6.31 9.25 -8.10
N LEU A 191 -6.99 8.10 -8.19
CA LEU A 191 -6.61 7.00 -9.08
C LEU A 191 -6.50 7.43 -10.54
N ARG A 192 -7.42 8.28 -11.05
CA ARG A 192 -7.31 8.82 -12.42
C ARG A 192 -6.07 9.67 -12.64
N LYS A 193 -5.61 10.40 -11.62
CA LYS A 193 -4.38 11.22 -11.71
C LYS A 193 -3.10 10.39 -11.62
N LEU A 194 -3.15 9.21 -10.97
CA LEU A 194 -2.03 8.26 -10.91
C LEU A 194 -1.78 7.57 -12.25
N ALA A 195 -2.79 7.47 -13.11
CA ALA A 195 -2.69 6.82 -14.41
C ALA A 195 -2.50 7.87 -15.51
N PRO A 196 -1.29 8.05 -16.03
CA PRO A 196 -1.13 8.75 -17.30
C PRO A 196 -1.93 8.03 -18.40
N PRO A 197 -2.54 8.76 -19.35
CA PRO A 197 -3.22 8.15 -20.47
C PRO A 197 -2.29 7.17 -21.20
N GLY A 198 -2.71 5.93 -21.41
CA GLY A 198 -1.95 4.92 -22.14
C GLY A 198 -1.05 3.99 -21.31
N VAL A 199 -1.03 4.12 -19.99
CA VAL A 199 -0.35 3.13 -19.14
C VAL A 199 -1.26 1.92 -18.90
N PHE A 200 -0.93 0.82 -19.56
CA PHE A 200 -1.58 -0.47 -19.37
C PHE A 200 -1.25 -1.03 -17.96
N SER A 201 -2.14 -1.88 -17.44
CA SER A 201 -1.93 -2.59 -16.18
C SER A 201 -0.55 -3.26 -16.15
N SER A 202 0.24 -2.97 -15.12
CA SER A 202 1.40 -3.80 -14.83
C SER A 202 0.95 -5.08 -14.12
N THR A 203 1.80 -6.10 -14.11
CA THR A 203 1.56 -7.34 -13.34
C THR A 203 1.38 -7.05 -11.83
N THR A 204 1.81 -5.89 -11.36
CA THR A 204 1.78 -5.49 -9.95
C THR A 204 0.54 -4.66 -9.58
N HIS A 205 -0.09 -3.94 -10.53
CA HIS A 205 -1.26 -3.13 -10.26
C HIS A 205 -2.40 -3.48 -11.21
N PRO A 206 -3.66 -3.61 -10.72
CA PRO A 206 -4.83 -3.79 -11.58
C PRO A 206 -4.97 -2.60 -12.53
N ALA A 207 -5.64 -2.80 -13.66
CA ALA A 207 -6.04 -1.69 -14.51
C ALA A 207 -6.80 -0.64 -13.66
N ILE A 208 -6.42 0.61 -13.80
CA ILE A 208 -7.00 1.73 -13.01
C ILE A 208 -8.52 1.75 -13.13
N ASP A 209 -9.07 1.48 -14.31
CA ASP A 209 -10.52 1.42 -14.49
C ASP A 209 -11.20 0.31 -13.68
N ALA A 210 -10.53 -0.82 -13.47
CA ALA A 210 -11.03 -1.90 -12.62
C ALA A 210 -10.99 -1.50 -11.13
N ARG A 211 -9.95 -0.78 -10.70
CA ARG A 211 -9.86 -0.21 -9.35
C ARG A 211 -10.97 0.82 -9.13
N ILE A 212 -11.15 1.76 -10.05
CA ILE A 212 -12.20 2.79 -9.99
C ILE A 212 -13.59 2.15 -9.89
N ARG A 213 -13.93 1.17 -10.75
CA ARG A 213 -15.22 0.47 -10.66
C ARG A 213 -15.42 -0.15 -9.28
N HIS A 214 -14.42 -0.86 -8.78
CA HIS A 214 -14.49 -1.50 -7.46
C HIS A 214 -14.72 -0.49 -6.31
N VAL A 215 -14.05 0.66 -6.35
CA VAL A 215 -14.26 1.76 -5.38
C VAL A 215 -15.69 2.26 -5.44
N LEU A 216 -16.20 2.57 -6.62
CA LEU A 216 -17.57 3.10 -6.79
C LEU A 216 -18.62 2.09 -6.30
N GLU A 217 -18.45 0.82 -6.60
CA GLU A 217 -19.33 -0.26 -6.09
C GLU A 217 -19.26 -0.35 -4.55
N SER A 218 -18.07 -0.20 -3.95
CA SER A 218 -17.91 -0.26 -2.50
C SER A 218 -18.56 0.93 -1.80
N ILE A 219 -18.46 2.12 -2.36
CA ILE A 219 -19.09 3.36 -1.83
C ILE A 219 -20.61 3.20 -1.85
N ASN A 220 -21.18 2.72 -2.96
CA ASN A 220 -22.62 2.56 -3.13
C ASN A 220 -23.22 1.50 -2.19
N ARG A 221 -22.50 0.39 -1.94
CA ARG A 221 -22.95 -0.65 -1.00
C ARG A 221 -23.11 -0.12 0.43
N VAL A 222 -22.21 0.73 0.88
CA VAL A 222 -22.26 1.27 2.25
C VAL A 222 -23.28 2.43 2.37
N GLY A 223 -23.54 3.17 1.28
CA GLY A 223 -24.58 4.22 1.25
C GLY A 223 -26.02 3.67 1.29
N ASN A 224 -26.21 2.39 0.96
CA ASN A 224 -27.53 1.73 0.94
C ASN A 224 -27.77 0.79 2.12
N SER A 225 -26.88 0.76 3.12
CA SER A 225 -27.17 0.04 4.37
C SER A 225 -28.06 0.92 5.24
N PRO A 226 -29.23 0.41 5.70
CA PRO A 226 -30.21 1.16 6.51
C PRO A 226 -29.67 1.56 7.87
#